data_fd76597b10fdcdb9b70ccabf6bfaaee3
#
_entry.id   fd76597b10fdcdb9b70ccabf6bfaaee3
#
_cell.length_a   1.000
_cell.length_b   1.000
_cell.length_c   1.000
_cell.angle_alpha   90.00
_cell.angle_beta   90.00
_cell.angle_gamma   90.00
#
_symmetry.space_group_name_H-M   'P 1'
#
loop_
_entity.id
_entity.type
_entity.pdbx_description
1 polymer ?
#
loop_
_entity_poly.entity_id
_entity_poly.type
_entity_poly.pdbx_seq_one_letter_code
_entity_poly.pdbx_strand_id
1 'polypeptide(L)'
;MSILTLTNIGLRYQTGTDVLRGLTHSFAPGSFSFLTGASGAGKSSLLKLCYLAEDPSSGSLSLFGKDPTQLSRDARAKLRRRIGVVFQDFRLIPHLTAVENVMLPLLLRGAKKKAAADHARHLLRWSGALDQEDVYPDQLSGGQQQRVAIARAVIGRPNLLLADEPTGNVDDASAEKIMRLFLELHKLGTTVVVATHNLSLIESHSFPCLRLSGGQLLTVATNQRAAA
;
A
#
# COMPACT_ATOMS: atom_id res chain seq x y z
N MET A 1 -20.93 -1.49 3.32
CA MET A 1 -20.17 -2.64 2.72
C MET A 1 -18.68 -2.38 2.91
N SER A 2 -17.87 -3.39 3.25
CA SER A 2 -16.42 -3.23 3.43
C SER A 2 -15.69 -3.37 2.09
N ILE A 3 -14.54 -2.68 1.94
CA ILE A 3 -13.68 -2.81 0.75
C ILE A 3 -12.83 -4.08 0.82
N LEU A 4 -12.39 -4.43 2.02
CA LEU A 4 -11.61 -5.61 2.34
C LEU A 4 -12.13 -6.18 3.67
N THR A 5 -12.46 -7.46 3.69
CA THR A 5 -12.88 -8.20 4.89
C THR A 5 -12.01 -9.43 5.04
N LEU A 6 -11.47 -9.61 6.22
CA LEU A 6 -10.68 -10.75 6.66
C LEU A 6 -11.49 -11.47 7.73
N THR A 7 -11.74 -12.76 7.56
CA THR A 7 -12.54 -13.55 8.50
C THR A 7 -11.76 -14.79 8.91
N ASN A 8 -11.34 -14.82 10.18
CA ASN A 8 -10.61 -15.94 10.78
C ASN A 8 -9.36 -16.36 9.97
N ILE A 9 -8.63 -15.37 9.41
CA ILE A 9 -7.48 -15.59 8.54
C ILE A 9 -6.32 -16.21 9.32
N GLY A 10 -5.84 -17.34 8.83
CA GLY A 10 -4.55 -17.91 9.20
C GLY A 10 -3.61 -17.90 8.00
N LEU A 11 -2.32 -17.68 8.27
CA LEU A 11 -1.26 -17.79 7.27
C LEU A 11 -0.07 -18.55 7.85
N ARG A 12 0.31 -19.63 7.16
CA ARG A 12 1.47 -20.48 7.48
C ARG A 12 2.33 -20.61 6.23
N TYR A 13 3.62 -20.34 6.37
CA TYR A 13 4.59 -20.62 5.31
C TYR A 13 5.08 -22.08 5.39
N GLN A 14 5.75 -22.54 4.34
CA GLN A 14 6.28 -23.90 4.24
C GLN A 14 7.22 -24.30 5.39
N THR A 15 7.83 -23.32 6.07
CA THR A 15 8.65 -23.52 7.28
C THR A 15 7.85 -23.99 8.51
N GLY A 16 6.52 -24.14 8.41
CA GLY A 16 5.67 -24.64 9.48
C GLY A 16 5.26 -23.60 10.54
N THR A 17 5.75 -22.38 10.49
CA THR A 17 5.41 -21.34 11.47
C THR A 17 4.14 -20.60 11.06
N ASP A 18 3.18 -20.50 12.00
CA ASP A 18 1.99 -19.67 11.84
C ASP A 18 2.35 -18.21 12.01
N VAL A 19 2.23 -17.43 10.93
CA VAL A 19 2.50 -15.98 10.93
C VAL A 19 1.26 -15.18 11.30
N LEU A 20 0.08 -15.61 10.81
CA LEU A 20 -1.21 -15.03 11.18
C LEU A 20 -2.12 -16.10 11.76
N ARG A 21 -2.92 -15.75 12.78
CA ARG A 21 -3.74 -16.69 13.54
C ARG A 21 -5.12 -16.13 13.82
N GLY A 22 -6.14 -16.64 13.12
CA GLY A 22 -7.53 -16.28 13.39
C GLY A 22 -7.86 -14.79 13.25
N LEU A 23 -7.15 -14.09 12.36
CA LEU A 23 -7.27 -12.64 12.21
C LEU A 23 -8.60 -12.28 11.55
N THR A 24 -9.39 -11.46 12.23
CA THR A 24 -10.67 -10.95 11.73
C THR A 24 -10.68 -9.42 11.77
N HIS A 25 -10.88 -8.79 10.62
CA HIS A 25 -10.97 -7.34 10.50
C HIS A 25 -11.67 -6.92 9.21
N SER A 26 -12.26 -5.71 9.20
CA SER A 26 -12.90 -5.14 8.02
C SER A 26 -12.48 -3.69 7.81
N PHE A 27 -12.02 -3.38 6.61
CA PHE A 27 -11.69 -2.01 6.20
C PHE A 27 -12.89 -1.40 5.47
N ALA A 28 -13.33 -0.24 5.93
CA ALA A 28 -14.40 0.51 5.27
C ALA A 28 -13.88 1.21 4.02
N PRO A 29 -14.71 1.42 2.96
CA PRO A 29 -14.34 2.25 1.84
C PRO A 29 -13.98 3.68 2.27
N GLY A 30 -12.91 4.23 1.71
CA GLY A 30 -12.44 5.57 2.04
C GLY A 30 -11.88 5.71 3.46
N SER A 31 -11.60 4.62 4.18
CA SER A 31 -10.93 4.69 5.49
C SER A 31 -9.42 4.89 5.35
N PHE A 32 -8.83 5.48 6.39
CA PHE A 32 -7.39 5.50 6.59
C PHE A 32 -7.05 4.73 7.87
N SER A 33 -6.03 3.87 7.84
CA SER A 33 -5.60 3.10 9.01
C SER A 33 -4.09 2.92 9.02
N PHE A 34 -3.47 3.02 10.19
CA PHE A 34 -2.12 2.57 10.41
C PHE A 34 -2.12 1.08 10.81
N LEU A 35 -1.10 0.34 10.36
CA LEU A 35 -0.81 -1.02 10.77
C LEU A 35 0.56 -1.04 11.45
N THR A 36 0.60 -1.31 12.74
CA THR A 36 1.84 -1.34 13.53
C THR A 36 2.11 -2.73 14.10
N GLY A 37 3.30 -2.94 14.63
CA GLY A 37 3.73 -4.20 15.23
C GLY A 37 5.25 -4.33 15.17
N ALA A 38 5.81 -5.20 16.01
CA ALA A 38 7.24 -5.48 16.02
C ALA A 38 7.76 -5.92 14.63
N SER A 39 9.09 -5.81 14.42
CA SER A 39 9.70 -6.42 13.24
C SER A 39 9.41 -7.93 13.24
N GLY A 40 9.06 -8.49 12.09
CA GLY A 40 8.68 -9.90 11.99
C GLY A 40 7.27 -10.25 12.49
N ALA A 41 6.46 -9.31 12.99
CA ALA A 41 5.10 -9.58 13.48
C ALA A 41 4.13 -10.07 12.39
N GLY A 42 4.50 -10.00 11.10
CA GLY A 42 3.66 -10.43 9.99
C GLY A 42 2.96 -9.30 9.22
N LYS A 43 3.33 -8.01 9.43
CA LYS A 43 2.72 -6.87 8.73
C LYS A 43 2.78 -7.02 7.21
N SER A 44 3.97 -7.26 6.66
CA SER A 44 4.16 -7.48 5.21
C SER A 44 3.43 -8.72 4.71
N SER A 45 3.32 -9.77 5.53
CA SER A 45 2.55 -10.97 5.20
C SER A 45 1.05 -10.69 5.13
N LEU A 46 0.52 -9.89 6.05
CA LEU A 46 -0.86 -9.41 6.01
C LEU A 46 -1.11 -8.56 4.75
N LEU A 47 -0.20 -7.62 4.44
CA LEU A 47 -0.32 -6.84 3.21
C LEU A 47 -0.27 -7.72 1.96
N LYS A 48 0.57 -8.77 1.91
CA LYS A 48 0.63 -9.73 0.78
C LYS A 48 -0.72 -10.42 0.53
N LEU A 49 -1.44 -10.81 1.58
CA LEU A 49 -2.81 -11.30 1.45
C LEU A 49 -3.74 -10.22 0.88
N CYS A 50 -3.64 -8.98 1.39
CA CYS A 50 -4.50 -7.87 0.97
C CYS A 50 -4.32 -7.51 -0.51
N TYR A 51 -3.08 -7.60 -1.07
CA TYR A 51 -2.86 -7.37 -2.51
C TYR A 51 -2.81 -8.65 -3.33
N LEU A 52 -3.25 -9.78 -2.77
CA LEU A 52 -3.42 -11.07 -3.44
C LEU A 52 -2.11 -11.69 -3.98
N ALA A 53 -0.97 -11.42 -3.33
CA ALA A 53 0.29 -12.10 -3.62
C ALA A 53 0.38 -13.46 -2.94
N GLU A 54 -0.32 -13.62 -1.81
CA GLU A 54 -0.45 -14.86 -1.06
C GLU A 54 -1.92 -15.20 -0.88
N ASP A 55 -2.23 -16.47 -0.70
CA ASP A 55 -3.56 -16.94 -0.30
C ASP A 55 -3.55 -17.31 1.18
N PRO A 56 -4.65 -17.13 1.91
CA PRO A 56 -4.72 -17.55 3.29
C PRO A 56 -4.64 -19.08 3.40
N SER A 57 -3.96 -19.58 4.45
CA SER A 57 -3.92 -21.02 4.77
C SER A 57 -5.22 -21.50 5.40
N SER A 58 -5.98 -20.60 6.03
CA SER A 58 -7.31 -20.83 6.60
C SER A 58 -8.10 -19.54 6.69
N GLY A 59 -9.41 -19.65 6.88
CA GLY A 59 -10.33 -18.53 6.88
C GLY A 59 -10.73 -18.06 5.49
N SER A 60 -11.32 -16.87 5.38
CA SER A 60 -11.78 -16.32 4.12
C SER A 60 -11.45 -14.84 3.98
N LEU A 61 -11.12 -14.42 2.76
CA LEU A 61 -10.84 -13.04 2.39
C LEU A 61 -11.86 -12.58 1.35
N SER A 62 -12.51 -11.45 1.60
CA SER A 62 -13.34 -10.78 0.61
C SER A 62 -12.73 -9.44 0.23
N LEU A 63 -12.51 -9.22 -1.06
CA LEU A 63 -11.96 -7.98 -1.60
C LEU A 63 -12.93 -7.40 -2.63
N PHE A 64 -13.38 -6.16 -2.41
CA PHE A 64 -14.41 -5.51 -3.23
C PHE A 64 -15.68 -6.37 -3.39
N GLY A 65 -16.07 -7.08 -2.33
CA GLY A 65 -17.25 -7.97 -2.29
C GLY A 65 -17.08 -9.31 -3.03
N LYS A 66 -15.83 -9.68 -3.40
CA LYS A 66 -15.53 -10.95 -4.06
C LYS A 66 -14.53 -11.75 -3.25
N ASP A 67 -14.68 -13.07 -3.26
CA ASP A 67 -13.66 -14.01 -2.75
C ASP A 67 -12.62 -14.28 -3.85
N PRO A 68 -11.35 -13.82 -3.69
CA PRO A 68 -10.34 -14.01 -4.72
C PRO A 68 -9.94 -15.46 -4.97
N THR A 69 -10.17 -16.36 -4.01
CA THR A 69 -9.83 -17.79 -4.15
C THR A 69 -10.74 -18.51 -5.14
N GLN A 70 -11.95 -17.97 -5.35
CA GLN A 70 -12.95 -18.49 -6.27
C GLN A 70 -12.84 -17.90 -7.68
N LEU A 71 -11.89 -16.99 -7.91
CA LEU A 71 -11.78 -16.27 -9.18
C LEU A 71 -10.77 -16.91 -10.12
N SER A 72 -11.06 -16.83 -11.42
CA SER A 72 -10.07 -17.14 -12.46
C SER A 72 -8.87 -16.18 -12.36
N ARG A 73 -7.73 -16.60 -12.92
CA ARG A 73 -6.50 -15.82 -12.96
C ARG A 73 -6.73 -14.40 -13.50
N ASP A 74 -7.52 -14.26 -14.58
CA ASP A 74 -7.82 -12.97 -15.21
C ASP A 74 -8.73 -12.10 -14.32
N ALA A 75 -9.73 -12.69 -13.69
CA ALA A 75 -10.61 -11.97 -12.76
C ALA A 75 -9.82 -11.49 -11.53
N ARG A 76 -8.90 -12.32 -11.00
CA ARG A 76 -7.99 -11.95 -9.91
C ARG A 76 -7.02 -10.83 -10.33
N ALA A 77 -6.49 -10.87 -11.55
CA ALA A 77 -5.67 -9.79 -12.11
C ALA A 77 -6.44 -8.46 -12.22
N LYS A 78 -7.73 -8.51 -12.62
CA LYS A 78 -8.61 -7.33 -12.64
C LYS A 78 -8.81 -6.74 -11.23
N LEU A 79 -8.93 -7.58 -10.19
CA LEU A 79 -8.99 -7.08 -8.80
C LEU A 79 -7.69 -6.39 -8.38
N ARG A 80 -6.53 -7.01 -8.67
CA ARG A 80 -5.22 -6.42 -8.35
C ARG A 80 -5.02 -5.04 -8.96
N ARG A 81 -5.56 -4.78 -10.15
CA ARG A 81 -5.48 -3.45 -10.80
C ARG A 81 -6.20 -2.34 -10.04
N ARG A 82 -7.07 -2.68 -9.08
CA ARG A 82 -7.77 -1.75 -8.21
C ARG A 82 -7.00 -1.47 -6.91
N ILE A 83 -5.84 -2.12 -6.73
CA ILE A 83 -4.98 -1.98 -5.55
C ILE A 83 -3.71 -1.28 -5.99
N GLY A 84 -3.32 -0.22 -5.29
CA GLY A 84 -1.98 0.37 -5.34
C GLY A 84 -1.13 -0.21 -4.23
N VAL A 85 0.13 -0.53 -4.51
CA VAL A 85 1.05 -1.02 -3.49
C VAL A 85 2.33 -0.20 -3.54
N VAL A 86 2.72 0.34 -2.39
CA VAL A 86 3.99 1.01 -2.16
C VAL A 86 4.84 0.07 -1.31
N PHE A 87 5.93 -0.42 -1.87
CA PHE A 87 6.83 -1.38 -1.22
C PHE A 87 7.95 -0.65 -0.47
N GLN A 88 8.44 -1.24 0.60
CA GLN A 88 9.58 -0.74 1.37
C GLN A 88 10.86 -0.64 0.53
N ASP A 89 11.07 -1.60 -0.39
CA ASP A 89 12.20 -1.69 -1.32
C ASP A 89 11.91 -1.05 -2.69
N PHE A 90 10.89 -0.19 -2.77
CA PHE A 90 10.40 0.55 -3.94
C PHE A 90 9.96 -0.33 -5.12
N ARG A 91 10.65 -1.41 -5.41
CA ARG A 91 10.45 -2.36 -6.53
C ARG A 91 10.29 -1.64 -7.88
N LEU A 92 11.08 -0.62 -8.10
CA LEU A 92 11.17 0.00 -9.42
C LEU A 92 11.86 -0.98 -10.38
N ILE A 93 11.45 -0.93 -11.64
CA ILE A 93 12.03 -1.77 -12.69
C ILE A 93 13.31 -1.10 -13.16
N PRO A 94 14.49 -1.73 -12.99
CA PRO A 94 15.79 -1.05 -13.14
C PRO A 94 16.08 -0.52 -14.54
N HIS A 95 15.57 -1.20 -15.58
CA HIS A 95 15.79 -0.86 -16.99
C HIS A 95 14.72 0.08 -17.56
N LEU A 96 13.84 0.61 -16.73
CA LEU A 96 12.83 1.61 -17.08
C LEU A 96 13.16 2.91 -16.37
N THR A 97 12.98 4.04 -17.05
CA THR A 97 13.11 5.37 -16.44
C THR A 97 11.99 5.61 -15.42
N ALA A 98 12.06 6.70 -14.67
CA ALA A 98 11.01 7.04 -13.69
C ALA A 98 9.64 7.19 -14.36
N VAL A 99 9.54 7.91 -15.49
CA VAL A 99 8.26 8.05 -16.21
C VAL A 99 7.77 6.71 -16.76
N GLU A 100 8.65 5.86 -17.23
CA GLU A 100 8.29 4.53 -17.73
C GLU A 100 7.81 3.59 -16.61
N ASN A 101 8.45 3.64 -15.44
CA ASN A 101 7.98 2.94 -14.25
C ASN A 101 6.56 3.38 -13.87
N VAL A 102 6.31 4.69 -13.86
CA VAL A 102 5.00 5.23 -13.45
C VAL A 102 3.92 4.91 -14.47
N MET A 103 4.18 5.01 -15.78
CA MET A 103 3.15 4.76 -16.80
C MET A 103 2.82 3.27 -17.00
N LEU A 104 3.70 2.36 -16.57
CA LEU A 104 3.56 0.92 -16.82
C LEU A 104 2.19 0.33 -16.45
N PRO A 105 1.57 0.64 -15.30
CA PRO A 105 0.24 0.12 -14.97
C PRO A 105 -0.84 0.51 -15.97
N LEU A 106 -0.73 1.67 -16.62
CA LEU A 106 -1.67 2.10 -17.67
C LEU A 106 -1.42 1.36 -18.99
N LEU A 107 -0.16 1.14 -19.36
CA LEU A 107 0.21 0.36 -20.54
C LEU A 107 -0.32 -1.07 -20.43
N LEU A 108 -0.19 -1.70 -19.26
CA LEU A 108 -0.73 -3.04 -18.98
C LEU A 108 -2.28 -3.11 -19.05
N ARG A 109 -2.95 -1.96 -19.03
CA ARG A 109 -4.40 -1.83 -19.25
C ARG A 109 -4.76 -1.47 -20.69
N GLY A 110 -3.77 -1.38 -21.60
CA GLY A 110 -3.97 -1.06 -23.00
C GLY A 110 -4.02 0.45 -23.32
N ALA A 111 -3.58 1.32 -22.41
CA ALA A 111 -3.50 2.75 -22.70
C ALA A 111 -2.47 3.04 -23.80
N LYS A 112 -2.72 4.05 -24.63
CA LYS A 112 -1.76 4.54 -25.62
C LYS A 112 -0.54 5.15 -24.91
N LYS A 113 0.69 4.84 -25.40
CA LYS A 113 1.96 5.23 -24.76
C LYS A 113 2.02 6.75 -24.47
N LYS A 114 1.66 7.60 -25.44
CA LYS A 114 1.67 9.06 -25.26
C LYS A 114 0.76 9.51 -24.11
N ALA A 115 -0.49 9.05 -24.09
CA ALA A 115 -1.44 9.41 -23.04
C ALA A 115 -1.00 8.91 -21.66
N ALA A 116 -0.42 7.69 -21.59
CA ALA A 116 0.12 7.14 -20.35
C ALA A 116 1.32 7.96 -19.84
N ALA A 117 2.22 8.39 -20.74
CA ALA A 117 3.37 9.23 -20.40
C ALA A 117 2.94 10.61 -19.89
N ASP A 118 1.99 11.26 -20.56
CA ASP A 118 1.47 12.56 -20.14
C ASP A 118 0.83 12.48 -18.74
N HIS A 119 0.08 11.42 -18.47
CA HIS A 119 -0.50 11.18 -17.15
C HIS A 119 0.58 10.89 -16.09
N ALA A 120 1.62 10.10 -16.45
CA ALA A 120 2.73 9.81 -15.56
C ALA A 120 3.50 11.10 -15.18
N ARG A 121 3.75 12.01 -16.14
CA ARG A 121 4.38 13.32 -15.86
C ARG A 121 3.56 14.17 -14.90
N HIS A 122 2.23 14.18 -15.03
CA HIS A 122 1.36 14.87 -14.06
C HIS A 122 1.51 14.31 -12.66
N LEU A 123 1.60 12.99 -12.50
CA LEU A 123 1.78 12.37 -11.18
C LEU A 123 3.20 12.55 -10.64
N LEU A 124 4.22 12.51 -11.49
CA LEU A 124 5.59 12.83 -11.08
C LEU A 124 5.71 14.28 -10.60
N ARG A 125 5.03 15.23 -11.27
CA ARG A 125 4.94 16.61 -10.79
C ARG A 125 4.24 16.70 -9.44
N TRP A 126 3.11 16.04 -9.29
CA TRP A 126 2.35 16.00 -8.04
C TRP A 126 3.16 15.37 -6.88
N SER A 127 3.91 14.30 -7.14
CA SER A 127 4.76 13.65 -6.15
C SER A 127 6.10 14.39 -5.92
N GLY A 128 6.42 15.42 -6.70
CA GLY A 128 7.68 16.17 -6.61
C GLY A 128 8.89 15.39 -7.16
N ALA A 129 8.70 14.60 -8.21
CA ALA A 129 9.73 13.81 -8.88
C ALA A 129 9.79 14.06 -10.41
N LEU A 130 9.23 15.18 -10.90
CA LEU A 130 9.17 15.44 -12.34
C LEU A 130 10.57 15.64 -12.96
N ASP A 131 11.47 16.35 -12.28
CA ASP A 131 12.81 16.64 -12.77
C ASP A 131 13.65 15.36 -12.99
N GLN A 132 13.19 14.23 -12.50
CA GLN A 132 13.81 12.92 -12.64
C GLN A 132 13.09 12.02 -13.64
N GLU A 133 12.19 12.53 -14.49
CA GLU A 133 11.33 11.71 -15.35
C GLU A 133 12.10 10.73 -16.25
N ASP A 134 13.26 11.14 -16.76
CA ASP A 134 14.11 10.35 -17.66
C ASP A 134 15.27 9.63 -16.95
N VAL A 135 15.32 9.69 -15.61
CA VAL A 135 16.39 9.10 -14.80
C VAL A 135 16.03 7.64 -14.44
N TYR A 136 17.03 6.77 -14.44
CA TYR A 136 16.88 5.36 -14.06
C TYR A 136 16.92 5.19 -12.53
N PRO A 137 16.29 4.13 -11.99
CA PRO A 137 16.17 3.92 -10.55
C PRO A 137 17.47 3.92 -9.75
N ASP A 138 18.56 3.40 -10.30
CA ASP A 138 19.88 3.34 -9.67
C ASP A 138 20.54 4.72 -9.48
N GLN A 139 20.12 5.71 -10.24
CA GLN A 139 20.59 7.09 -10.17
C GLN A 139 19.73 7.98 -9.27
N LEU A 140 18.62 7.45 -8.76
CA LEU A 140 17.69 8.16 -7.89
C LEU A 140 18.06 7.98 -6.41
N SER A 141 17.96 9.06 -5.62
CA SER A 141 18.02 8.92 -4.16
C SER A 141 16.83 8.10 -3.63
N GLY A 142 16.95 7.54 -2.41
CA GLY A 142 15.87 6.75 -1.80
C GLY A 142 14.54 7.51 -1.75
N GLY A 143 14.57 8.80 -1.39
CA GLY A 143 13.36 9.63 -1.39
C GLY A 143 12.78 9.89 -2.78
N GLN A 144 13.62 10.00 -3.82
CA GLN A 144 13.15 10.10 -5.20
C GLN A 144 12.54 8.78 -5.69
N GLN A 145 13.19 7.64 -5.44
CA GLN A 145 12.65 6.31 -5.74
C GLN A 145 11.28 6.10 -5.07
N GLN A 146 11.15 6.52 -3.82
CA GLN A 146 9.89 6.41 -3.07
C GLN A 146 8.77 7.24 -3.72
N ARG A 147 9.05 8.48 -4.14
CA ARG A 147 8.08 9.33 -4.83
C ARG A 147 7.65 8.73 -6.18
N VAL A 148 8.58 8.18 -6.95
CA VAL A 148 8.30 7.45 -8.19
C VAL A 148 7.44 6.21 -7.92
N ALA A 149 7.75 5.42 -6.88
CA ALA A 149 7.00 4.24 -6.49
C ALA A 149 5.55 4.60 -6.07
N ILE A 150 5.35 5.70 -5.35
CA ILE A 150 4.03 6.21 -4.99
C ILE A 150 3.26 6.62 -6.25
N ALA A 151 3.87 7.42 -7.15
CA ALA A 151 3.24 7.84 -8.39
C ALA A 151 2.80 6.62 -9.22
N ARG A 152 3.65 5.57 -9.32
CA ARG A 152 3.32 4.31 -9.97
C ARG A 152 2.15 3.59 -9.30
N ALA A 153 2.11 3.56 -7.97
CA ALA A 153 1.04 2.88 -7.23
C ALA A 153 -0.33 3.53 -7.45
N VAL A 154 -0.37 4.85 -7.66
CA VAL A 154 -1.62 5.61 -7.72
C VAL A 154 -2.10 5.96 -9.12
N ILE A 155 -1.26 5.81 -10.16
CA ILE A 155 -1.61 6.18 -11.54
C ILE A 155 -2.89 5.49 -12.06
N GLY A 156 -3.13 4.27 -11.57
CA GLY A 156 -4.33 3.50 -11.88
C GLY A 156 -5.59 3.93 -11.13
N ARG A 157 -5.54 4.98 -10.30
CA ARG A 157 -6.62 5.40 -9.40
C ARG A 157 -7.14 4.24 -8.57
N PRO A 158 -6.32 3.69 -7.66
CA PRO A 158 -6.71 2.52 -6.88
C PRO A 158 -7.83 2.85 -5.89
N ASN A 159 -8.68 1.86 -5.62
CA ASN A 159 -9.67 1.95 -4.55
C ASN A 159 -9.04 1.65 -3.17
N LEU A 160 -7.95 0.87 -3.16
CA LEU A 160 -7.20 0.49 -1.96
C LEU A 160 -5.71 0.75 -2.20
N LEU A 161 -5.08 1.55 -1.34
CA LEU A 161 -3.65 1.78 -1.30
C LEU A 161 -3.06 1.09 -0.07
N LEU A 162 -2.09 0.24 -0.29
CA LEU A 162 -1.33 -0.46 0.75
C LEU A 162 0.12 0.02 0.70
N ALA A 163 0.64 0.52 1.81
CA ALA A 163 2.01 0.98 1.90
C ALA A 163 2.75 0.22 3.01
N ASP A 164 3.86 -0.42 2.65
CA ASP A 164 4.72 -1.16 3.57
C ASP A 164 5.97 -0.34 3.87
N GLU A 165 6.06 0.19 5.10
CA GLU A 165 7.15 1.05 5.61
C GLU A 165 7.54 2.18 4.63
N PRO A 166 6.55 2.99 4.16
CA PRO A 166 6.78 3.95 3.08
C PRO A 166 7.73 5.09 3.41
N THR A 167 8.07 5.25 4.68
CA THR A 167 8.95 6.32 5.18
C THR A 167 10.24 5.80 5.80
N GLY A 168 10.47 4.48 5.80
CA GLY A 168 11.60 3.85 6.49
C GLY A 168 12.99 4.20 5.93
N ASN A 169 13.07 4.63 4.66
CA ASN A 169 14.32 4.90 3.96
C ASN A 169 14.45 6.36 3.51
N VAL A 170 13.74 7.29 4.15
CA VAL A 170 13.75 8.71 3.79
C VAL A 170 13.86 9.59 5.04
N ASP A 171 14.35 10.82 4.85
CA ASP A 171 14.40 11.83 5.90
C ASP A 171 13.00 12.30 6.33
N ASP A 172 12.90 12.95 7.51
CA ASP A 172 11.62 13.37 8.09
C ASP A 172 10.84 14.34 7.18
N ALA A 173 11.53 15.25 6.48
CA ALA A 173 10.86 16.19 5.57
C ALA A 173 10.28 15.46 4.34
N SER A 174 10.94 14.44 3.85
CA SER A 174 10.44 13.55 2.79
C SER A 174 9.31 12.67 3.31
N ALA A 175 9.41 12.15 4.53
CA ALA A 175 8.35 11.37 5.17
C ALA A 175 7.05 12.15 5.29
N GLU A 176 7.13 13.43 5.70
CA GLU A 176 5.96 14.30 5.79
C GLU A 176 5.33 14.57 4.41
N LYS A 177 6.15 14.80 3.37
CA LYS A 177 5.64 14.94 1.99
C LYS A 177 4.91 13.69 1.52
N ILE A 178 5.45 12.50 1.81
CA ILE A 178 4.82 11.22 1.49
C ILE A 178 3.46 11.09 2.20
N MET A 179 3.41 11.42 3.49
CA MET A 179 2.15 11.38 4.23
C MET A 179 1.10 12.34 3.68
N ARG A 180 1.49 13.55 3.30
CA ARG A 180 0.57 14.50 2.62
C ARG A 180 -0.01 13.90 1.33
N LEU A 181 0.79 13.20 0.53
CA LEU A 181 0.30 12.50 -0.66
C LEU A 181 -0.75 11.43 -0.31
N PHE A 182 -0.52 10.64 0.74
CA PHE A 182 -1.50 9.64 1.19
C PHE A 182 -2.79 10.27 1.73
N LEU A 183 -2.68 11.39 2.45
CA LEU A 183 -3.84 12.14 2.94
C LEU A 183 -4.67 12.74 1.79
N GLU A 184 -4.04 13.26 0.75
CA GLU A 184 -4.76 13.75 -0.43
C GLU A 184 -5.49 12.60 -1.17
N LEU A 185 -4.86 11.43 -1.30
CA LEU A 185 -5.52 10.26 -1.88
C LEU A 185 -6.70 9.79 -1.02
N HIS A 186 -6.55 9.80 0.31
CA HIS A 186 -7.63 9.49 1.22
C HIS A 186 -8.81 10.46 1.08
N LYS A 187 -8.56 11.79 1.01
CA LYS A 187 -9.58 12.80 0.74
C LYS A 187 -10.32 12.56 -0.58
N LEU A 188 -9.65 12.00 -1.58
CA LEU A 188 -10.24 11.62 -2.86
C LEU A 188 -11.01 10.29 -2.82
N GLY A 189 -11.16 9.68 -1.63
CA GLY A 189 -11.94 8.46 -1.40
C GLY A 189 -11.17 7.15 -1.54
N THR A 190 -9.85 7.18 -1.71
CA THR A 190 -9.01 5.97 -1.65
C THR A 190 -8.94 5.45 -0.23
N THR A 191 -9.18 4.15 -0.03
CA THR A 191 -8.88 3.49 1.26
C THR A 191 -7.37 3.33 1.38
N VAL A 192 -6.80 3.75 2.50
CA VAL A 192 -5.34 3.76 2.72
C VAL A 192 -4.99 2.94 3.96
N VAL A 193 -4.04 2.01 3.81
CA VAL A 193 -3.45 1.26 4.93
C VAL A 193 -1.94 1.44 4.89
N VAL A 194 -1.37 2.04 5.93
CA VAL A 194 0.06 2.31 6.06
C VAL A 194 0.64 1.43 7.16
N ALA A 195 1.43 0.43 6.77
CA ALA A 195 2.22 -0.35 7.73
C ALA A 195 3.48 0.44 8.09
N THR A 196 3.66 0.75 9.36
CA THR A 196 4.84 1.46 9.86
C THR A 196 5.12 1.15 11.33
N HIS A 197 6.38 1.27 11.72
CA HIS A 197 6.82 1.25 13.12
C HIS A 197 7.15 2.65 13.65
N ASN A 198 7.03 3.69 12.82
CA ASN A 198 7.28 5.08 13.22
C ASN A 198 6.13 5.61 14.08
N LEU A 199 6.33 5.60 15.40
CA LEU A 199 5.33 6.05 16.37
C LEU A 199 5.03 7.54 16.24
N SER A 200 6.03 8.38 15.98
CA SER A 200 5.84 9.83 15.80
C SER A 200 4.89 10.12 14.64
N LEU A 201 5.01 9.36 13.56
CA LEU A 201 4.12 9.47 12.40
C LEU A 201 2.67 9.08 12.77
N ILE A 202 2.50 8.02 13.55
CA ILE A 202 1.17 7.56 14.00
C ILE A 202 0.54 8.59 14.95
N GLU A 203 1.32 9.13 15.89
CA GLU A 203 0.85 10.08 16.90
C GLU A 203 0.49 11.45 16.32
N SER A 204 1.19 11.87 15.25
CA SER A 204 0.91 13.14 14.56
C SER A 204 -0.39 13.12 13.73
N HIS A 205 -0.99 11.93 13.54
CA HIS A 205 -2.18 11.76 12.73
C HIS A 205 -3.27 10.99 13.48
N SER A 206 -4.44 11.59 13.65
CA SER A 206 -5.57 11.01 14.39
C SER A 206 -6.35 9.95 13.60
N PHE A 207 -5.66 8.92 13.07
CA PHE A 207 -6.29 7.80 12.39
C PHE A 207 -6.26 6.52 13.21
N PRO A 208 -7.21 5.59 12.99
CA PRO A 208 -7.20 4.29 13.65
C PRO A 208 -5.87 3.56 13.47
N CYS A 209 -5.36 3.00 14.57
CA CYS A 209 -4.14 2.20 14.57
C CYS A 209 -4.47 0.74 14.89
N LEU A 210 -4.04 -0.16 14.01
CA LEU A 210 -4.17 -1.60 14.14
C LEU A 210 -2.80 -2.18 14.54
N ARG A 211 -2.73 -2.85 15.67
CA ARG A 211 -1.50 -3.48 16.14
C ARG A 211 -1.51 -4.98 15.85
N LEU A 212 -0.54 -5.43 15.07
CA LEU A 212 -0.31 -6.86 14.84
C LEU A 212 0.66 -7.40 15.90
N SER A 213 0.19 -8.38 16.68
CA SER A 213 0.97 -9.02 17.74
C SER A 213 0.59 -10.48 17.87
N GLY A 214 1.57 -11.39 17.94
CA GLY A 214 1.33 -12.84 18.05
C GLY A 214 0.48 -13.42 16.91
N GLY A 215 0.49 -12.81 15.72
CA GLY A 215 -0.32 -13.21 14.58
C GLY A 215 -1.77 -12.74 14.63
N GLN A 216 -2.15 -11.95 15.64
CA GLN A 216 -3.50 -11.39 15.81
C GLN A 216 -3.51 -9.88 15.63
N LEU A 217 -4.62 -9.33 15.15
CA LEU A 217 -4.83 -7.90 14.93
C LEU A 217 -5.66 -7.31 16.07
N LEU A 218 -5.10 -6.32 16.76
CA LEU A 218 -5.75 -5.61 17.85
C LEU A 218 -5.98 -4.16 17.42
N THR A 219 -7.18 -3.63 17.61
CA THR A 219 -7.44 -2.19 17.45
C THR A 219 -6.89 -1.46 18.67
N VAL A 220 -5.92 -0.58 18.44
CA VAL A 220 -5.41 0.30 19.51
C VAL A 220 -6.21 1.59 19.45
N ALA A 221 -6.84 1.94 20.58
CA ALA A 221 -7.47 3.24 20.70
C ALA A 221 -6.38 4.31 20.55
N THR A 222 -6.48 5.16 19.54
CA THR A 222 -5.70 6.39 19.46
C THR A 222 -6.09 7.21 20.68
N ASN A 223 -5.17 7.35 21.64
CA ASN A 223 -5.37 8.29 22.75
C ASN A 223 -5.59 9.67 22.13
N GLN A 224 -6.83 10.13 22.15
CA GLN A 224 -7.12 11.56 22.13
C GLN A 224 -6.50 12.13 23.40
N ARG A 225 -5.23 12.55 23.35
CA ARG A 225 -4.78 13.55 24.29
C ARG A 225 -5.55 14.80 23.92
N ALA A 226 -6.60 15.04 24.74
CA ALA A 226 -7.33 16.28 24.78
C ALA A 226 -6.32 17.44 24.66
N ALA A 227 -6.65 18.36 23.74
CA ALA A 227 -6.14 19.70 23.79
C ALA A 227 -6.45 20.24 25.20
N ALA A 228 -5.42 20.52 25.97
CA ALA A 228 -5.43 21.38 27.13
C ALA A 228 -4.49 22.53 26.85
#